data_55ef7b658b6cea63e227bdaa39f57b09
#
_entry.id   55ef7b658b6cea63e227bdaa39f57b09
#
_cell.length_a   1.000
_cell.length_b   1.000
_cell.length_c   1.000
_cell.angle_alpha   90.00
_cell.angle_beta   90.00
_cell.angle_gamma   90.00
#
_symmetry.space_group_name_H-M   'P 1'
#
loop_
_entity.id
_entity.type
_entity.pdbx_description
1 polymer ?
#
loop_
_entity_poly.entity_id
_entity_poly.type
_entity_poly.pdbx_seq_one_letter_code
_entity_poly.pdbx_strand_id
1 'polypeptide(L)'
;MEERLQKVLAAAGVASRREAEKYILGGRVKVNGKVVKELGTKVDEKCFITVDGKPIKRERKAYYLFYKPRGVVTTMSDPQGRRTVADYVKDLPQRVFPVGRLDYNTEGLLLLTNQGDLVNKIMRAGNYHEKEYLVTVNKPVDGDFVKKMSSGIPILDTITRPCFVEKTGRNSFRIILTQGLNRQIRRMCEYLGYQVLSLKRVRIMELTIDGLKEGGYREATQEEWKKLERGIADSSQLPAARRQDSVPVFSKKQGRDSIPFSSIPEVKRQNKPAASRTISEKRQSVSQRKSACSNYNSKTGGHHGKFSTANERTGRKAGSGREDILPGRQGNHEQSG
;
A
#
# COMPACT_ATOMS: atom_id res chain seq x y z
N MET A 1 -22.76 11.90 -12.93
CA MET A 1 -22.40 10.45 -12.80
C MET A 1 -22.56 10.06 -11.33
N GLU A 2 -23.24 8.93 -11.05
CA GLU A 2 -23.43 8.48 -9.65
C GLU A 2 -22.19 7.81 -9.07
N GLU A 3 -21.82 8.22 -7.88
CA GLU A 3 -20.71 7.65 -7.11
C GLU A 3 -21.18 7.17 -5.73
N ARG A 4 -20.53 6.15 -5.18
CA ARG A 4 -20.84 5.70 -3.82
C ARG A 4 -20.48 6.79 -2.80
N LEU A 5 -21.39 7.07 -1.84
CA LEU A 5 -21.23 8.12 -0.85
C LEU A 5 -19.90 8.05 -0.09
N GLN A 6 -19.46 6.86 0.37
CA GLN A 6 -18.14 6.71 1.02
C GLN A 6 -16.96 7.05 0.10
N LYS A 7 -17.11 6.92 -1.23
CA LYS A 7 -16.08 7.34 -2.18
C LYS A 7 -16.01 8.86 -2.28
N VAL A 8 -17.17 9.52 -2.31
CA VAL A 8 -17.26 11.00 -2.34
C VAL A 8 -16.70 11.60 -1.07
N LEU A 9 -17.03 11.06 0.11
CA LEU A 9 -16.46 11.49 1.39
C LEU A 9 -14.94 11.34 1.44
N ALA A 10 -14.42 10.24 0.89
CA ALA A 10 -12.97 10.01 0.84
C ALA A 10 -12.27 10.95 -0.16
N ALA A 11 -12.90 11.28 -1.29
CA ALA A 11 -12.38 12.24 -2.28
C ALA A 11 -12.45 13.71 -1.78
N ALA A 12 -13.33 13.98 -0.82
CA ALA A 12 -13.42 15.26 -0.12
C ALA A 12 -12.44 15.37 1.08
N GLY A 13 -11.53 14.40 1.26
CA GLY A 13 -10.55 14.42 2.34
C GLY A 13 -11.09 14.15 3.75
N VAL A 14 -12.41 13.93 3.90
CA VAL A 14 -13.08 13.78 5.19
C VAL A 14 -12.55 12.58 5.98
N ALA A 15 -12.43 11.40 5.33
CA ALA A 15 -11.99 10.18 5.98
C ALA A 15 -11.53 9.12 4.95
N SER A 16 -10.98 7.98 5.42
CA SER A 16 -10.81 6.82 4.53
C SER A 16 -12.18 6.25 4.13
N ARG A 17 -12.26 5.48 3.03
CA ARG A 17 -13.54 4.86 2.62
C ARG A 17 -14.17 4.03 3.72
N ARG A 18 -13.36 3.24 4.46
CA ARG A 18 -13.83 2.42 5.59
C ARG A 18 -14.28 3.28 6.78
N GLU A 19 -13.60 4.37 7.05
CA GLU A 19 -13.99 5.29 8.11
C GLU A 19 -15.24 6.10 7.72
N ALA A 20 -15.36 6.48 6.45
CA ALA A 20 -16.55 7.10 5.90
C ALA A 20 -17.79 6.17 6.01
N GLU A 21 -17.62 4.85 5.85
CA GLU A 21 -18.67 3.87 6.10
C GLU A 21 -19.13 3.91 7.57
N LYS A 22 -18.23 4.05 8.53
CA LYS A 22 -18.60 4.21 9.95
C LYS A 22 -19.35 5.52 10.19
N TYR A 23 -18.98 6.62 9.53
CA TYR A 23 -19.70 7.89 9.63
C TYR A 23 -21.13 7.78 9.08
N ILE A 24 -21.31 7.06 7.97
CA ILE A 24 -22.62 6.80 7.37
C ILE A 24 -23.48 5.97 8.35
N LEU A 25 -22.98 4.84 8.83
CA LEU A 25 -23.69 3.98 9.79
C LEU A 25 -24.04 4.72 11.08
N GLY A 26 -23.15 5.58 11.56
CA GLY A 26 -23.35 6.43 12.74
C GLY A 26 -24.33 7.60 12.54
N GLY A 27 -24.91 7.75 11.33
CA GLY A 27 -25.87 8.82 11.03
C GLY A 27 -25.30 10.23 11.03
N ARG A 28 -23.95 10.35 10.90
CA ARG A 28 -23.22 11.63 10.86
C ARG A 28 -23.31 12.33 9.50
N VAL A 29 -23.77 11.61 8.46
CA VAL A 29 -23.78 12.09 7.06
C VAL A 29 -25.22 12.43 6.66
N LYS A 30 -25.40 13.64 6.10
CA LYS A 30 -26.67 14.03 5.47
C LYS A 30 -26.45 14.30 3.99
N VAL A 31 -27.40 13.87 3.17
CA VAL A 31 -27.49 14.15 1.74
C VAL A 31 -28.78 14.92 1.48
N ASN A 32 -28.68 16.12 0.92
CA ASN A 32 -29.84 17.02 0.71
C ASN A 32 -30.69 17.20 1.99
N GLY A 33 -30.04 17.34 3.14
CA GLY A 33 -30.65 17.53 4.44
C GLY A 33 -31.14 16.24 5.16
N LYS A 34 -31.23 15.11 4.46
CA LYS A 34 -31.69 13.83 5.03
C LYS A 34 -30.51 12.98 5.53
N VAL A 35 -30.64 12.40 6.73
CA VAL A 35 -29.62 11.49 7.29
C VAL A 35 -29.57 10.21 6.46
N VAL A 36 -28.36 9.78 6.06
CA VAL A 36 -28.11 8.52 5.35
C VAL A 36 -27.36 7.58 6.27
N LYS A 37 -27.91 6.36 6.48
CA LYS A 37 -27.26 5.28 7.26
C LYS A 37 -26.99 4.03 6.44
N GLU A 38 -27.47 3.98 5.19
CA GLU A 38 -27.34 2.81 4.32
C GLU A 38 -25.99 2.82 3.59
N LEU A 39 -25.24 1.70 3.72
CA LEU A 39 -24.01 1.49 2.98
C LEU A 39 -24.31 1.23 1.50
N GLY A 40 -23.42 1.73 0.63
CA GLY A 40 -23.61 1.57 -0.81
C GLY A 40 -24.47 2.67 -1.47
N THR A 41 -25.08 3.56 -0.69
CA THR A 41 -25.81 4.73 -1.20
C THR A 41 -24.99 5.44 -2.26
N LYS A 42 -25.62 5.74 -3.39
CA LYS A 42 -25.04 6.50 -4.50
C LYS A 42 -25.55 7.93 -4.47
N VAL A 43 -24.66 8.84 -4.81
CA VAL A 43 -24.94 10.29 -4.90
C VAL A 43 -24.37 10.83 -6.19
N ASP A 44 -25.00 11.86 -6.73
CA ASP A 44 -24.50 12.59 -7.90
C ASP A 44 -23.67 13.83 -7.48
N GLU A 45 -23.14 14.53 -8.46
CA GLU A 45 -22.31 15.73 -8.22
C GLU A 45 -23.10 16.91 -7.71
N LYS A 46 -24.47 16.90 -7.86
CA LYS A 46 -25.37 17.98 -7.46
C LYS A 46 -25.84 17.82 -6.01
N CYS A 47 -25.64 16.66 -5.41
CA CYS A 47 -26.05 16.42 -4.04
C CYS A 47 -25.29 17.30 -3.05
N PHE A 48 -26.05 18.01 -2.19
CA PHE A 48 -25.48 18.74 -1.06
C PHE A 48 -25.21 17.77 0.10
N ILE A 49 -23.94 17.58 0.43
CA ILE A 49 -23.52 16.60 1.42
C ILE A 49 -22.91 17.32 2.62
N THR A 50 -23.34 16.93 3.83
CA THR A 50 -22.75 17.43 5.07
C THR A 50 -22.31 16.27 5.96
N VAL A 51 -21.23 16.48 6.73
CA VAL A 51 -20.75 15.57 7.77
C VAL A 51 -20.69 16.35 9.08
N ASP A 52 -21.37 15.88 10.11
CA ASP A 52 -21.53 16.58 11.40
C ASP A 52 -21.99 18.03 11.22
N GLY A 53 -22.93 18.26 10.29
CA GLY A 53 -23.46 19.58 9.97
C GLY A 53 -22.56 20.46 9.09
N LYS A 54 -21.32 20.08 8.81
CA LYS A 54 -20.37 20.85 7.98
C LYS A 54 -20.46 20.39 6.51
N PRO A 55 -20.60 21.31 5.54
CA PRO A 55 -20.63 20.95 4.13
C PRO A 55 -19.24 20.45 3.68
N ILE A 56 -19.25 19.42 2.84
CA ILE A 56 -18.02 18.90 2.24
C ILE A 56 -17.75 19.56 0.90
N LYS A 57 -16.47 19.76 0.58
CA LYS A 57 -16.00 20.17 -0.75
C LYS A 57 -15.00 19.16 -1.27
N ARG A 58 -15.05 18.83 -2.56
CA ARG A 58 -14.02 17.98 -3.17
C ARG A 58 -12.67 18.70 -3.09
N GLU A 59 -11.66 18.00 -2.61
CA GLU A 59 -10.30 18.52 -2.61
C GLU A 59 -9.75 18.67 -4.04
N ARG A 60 -8.83 19.62 -4.22
CA ARG A 60 -8.00 19.69 -5.42
C ARG A 60 -7.30 18.34 -5.63
N LYS A 61 -7.24 17.86 -6.88
CA LYS A 61 -6.47 16.67 -7.23
C LYS A 61 -5.01 16.90 -6.87
N ALA A 62 -4.42 15.92 -6.19
CA ALA A 62 -3.05 15.96 -5.70
C ALA A 62 -2.27 14.74 -6.18
N TYR A 63 -1.04 14.97 -6.61
CA TYR A 63 -0.13 13.97 -7.13
C TYR A 63 1.27 14.28 -6.66
N TYR A 64 1.83 13.40 -5.83
CA TYR A 64 3.16 13.56 -5.27
C TYR A 64 4.02 12.36 -5.62
N LEU A 65 5.26 12.66 -5.99
CA LEU A 65 6.33 11.68 -6.11
C LEU A 65 7.04 11.63 -4.77
N PHE A 66 7.16 10.45 -4.20
CA PHE A 66 7.80 10.23 -2.91
C PHE A 66 8.92 9.19 -3.04
N TYR A 67 10.09 9.47 -2.48
CA TYR A 67 11.14 8.48 -2.34
C TYR A 67 10.97 7.76 -1.01
N LYS A 68 10.29 6.63 -1.03
CA LYS A 68 10.11 5.80 0.15
C LYS A 68 11.43 5.21 0.62
N PRO A 69 11.88 5.43 1.87
CA PRO A 69 13.05 4.77 2.45
C PRO A 69 12.83 3.27 2.70
N ARG A 70 13.93 2.54 2.90
CA ARG A 70 13.90 1.20 3.51
C ARG A 70 13.40 1.31 4.97
N GLY A 71 12.82 0.23 5.51
CA GLY A 71 12.35 0.22 6.90
C GLY A 71 11.05 1.04 7.13
N VAL A 72 10.33 1.40 6.06
CA VAL A 72 9.06 2.13 6.11
C VAL A 72 7.95 1.28 5.51
N VAL A 73 6.84 1.14 6.22
CA VAL A 73 5.66 0.38 5.75
C VAL A 73 4.84 1.24 4.81
N THR A 74 4.45 0.69 3.65
CA THR A 74 3.57 1.39 2.70
C THR A 74 2.11 1.30 3.17
N THR A 75 1.75 2.12 4.13
CA THR A 75 0.40 2.25 4.68
C THR A 75 0.20 3.65 5.24
N MET A 76 -1.07 4.04 5.40
CA MET A 76 -1.47 5.28 6.08
C MET A 76 -1.81 5.06 7.57
N SER A 77 -1.83 3.80 8.04
CA SER A 77 -2.02 3.44 9.45
C SER A 77 -1.44 2.06 9.69
N ASP A 78 -0.69 1.89 10.77
CA ASP A 78 -0.09 0.62 11.16
C ASP A 78 -0.39 0.32 12.64
N PRO A 79 -1.14 -0.75 12.95
CA PRO A 79 -1.46 -1.10 14.33
C PRO A 79 -0.25 -1.55 15.16
N GLN A 80 0.88 -1.87 14.51
CA GLN A 80 2.12 -2.27 15.19
C GLN A 80 3.04 -1.07 15.51
N GLY A 81 2.62 0.17 15.20
CA GLY A 81 3.38 1.37 15.51
C GLY A 81 4.69 1.53 14.73
N ARG A 82 4.89 0.77 13.63
CA ARG A 82 6.07 0.90 12.78
C ARG A 82 6.01 2.19 11.97
N ARG A 83 7.18 2.70 11.60
CA ARG A 83 7.27 3.86 10.71
C ARG A 83 6.60 3.60 9.36
N THR A 84 5.75 4.51 8.94
CA THR A 84 4.87 4.37 7.77
C THR A 84 5.06 5.51 6.77
N VAL A 85 4.48 5.40 5.59
CA VAL A 85 4.41 6.50 4.62
C VAL A 85 3.67 7.71 5.19
N ALA A 86 2.65 7.49 6.03
CA ALA A 86 1.89 8.58 6.66
C ALA A 86 2.77 9.54 7.47
N ASP A 87 3.82 9.03 8.13
CA ASP A 87 4.73 9.85 8.96
C ASP A 87 5.52 10.88 8.16
N TYR A 88 5.69 10.66 6.85
CA TYR A 88 6.41 11.55 5.95
C TYR A 88 5.51 12.60 5.26
N VAL A 89 4.21 12.34 5.21
CA VAL A 89 3.27 13.15 4.41
C VAL A 89 2.14 13.76 5.24
N LYS A 90 2.28 13.75 6.56
CA LYS A 90 1.30 14.30 7.51
C LYS A 90 1.04 15.79 7.33
N ASP A 91 2.05 16.53 6.84
CA ASP A 91 2.00 17.99 6.69
C ASP A 91 1.49 18.41 5.29
N LEU A 92 1.09 17.44 4.42
CA LEU A 92 0.49 17.75 3.14
C LEU A 92 -0.92 18.33 3.31
N PRO A 93 -1.27 19.38 2.53
CA PRO A 93 -2.58 20.02 2.63
C PRO A 93 -3.74 19.12 2.20
N GLN A 94 -3.48 18.12 1.34
CA GLN A 94 -4.47 17.15 0.90
C GLN A 94 -4.22 15.79 1.55
N ARG A 95 -5.30 15.08 1.83
CA ARG A 95 -5.24 13.71 2.30
C ARG A 95 -4.87 12.74 1.17
N VAL A 96 -3.61 12.38 1.06
CA VAL A 96 -3.11 11.46 0.02
C VAL A 96 -2.93 10.03 0.54
N PHE A 97 -2.84 9.08 -0.40
CA PHE A 97 -2.53 7.67 -0.14
C PHE A 97 -1.67 7.09 -1.26
N PRO A 98 -0.91 6.01 -0.99
CA PRO A 98 0.01 5.44 -1.97
C PRO A 98 -0.70 4.73 -3.12
N VAL A 99 -0.17 4.92 -4.33
CA VAL A 99 -0.52 4.17 -5.54
C VAL A 99 0.30 2.88 -5.59
N GLY A 100 -0.31 1.81 -5.13
CA GLY A 100 0.37 0.53 -4.94
C GLY A 100 1.24 0.51 -3.69
N ARG A 101 2.15 -0.46 -3.66
CA ARG A 101 2.98 -0.70 -2.48
C ARG A 101 4.42 -1.02 -2.86
N LEU A 102 5.34 -0.64 -1.99
CA LEU A 102 6.69 -1.18 -1.89
C LEU A 102 6.80 -1.94 -0.57
N ASP A 103 7.53 -3.05 -0.58
CA ASP A 103 7.78 -3.82 0.64
C ASP A 103 8.57 -3.01 1.67
N TYR A 104 8.56 -3.44 2.93
CA TYR A 104 9.30 -2.82 4.04
C TYR A 104 10.78 -2.59 3.72
N ASN A 105 11.44 -3.63 3.15
CA ASN A 105 12.85 -3.60 2.76
C ASN A 105 13.11 -3.16 1.31
N THR A 106 12.13 -2.52 0.66
CA THR A 106 12.25 -1.96 -0.69
C THR A 106 12.14 -0.45 -0.61
N GLU A 107 13.00 0.23 -1.32
CA GLU A 107 13.06 1.68 -1.39
C GLU A 107 12.67 2.21 -2.76
N GLY A 108 12.59 3.53 -2.89
CA GLY A 108 12.48 4.20 -4.17
C GLY A 108 11.12 4.83 -4.45
N LEU A 109 10.85 5.08 -5.72
CA LEU A 109 9.72 5.88 -6.19
C LEU A 109 8.38 5.27 -5.80
N LEU A 110 7.56 6.05 -5.13
CA LEU A 110 6.18 5.76 -4.79
C LEU A 110 5.31 6.98 -5.15
N LEU A 111 4.28 6.78 -5.94
CA LEU A 111 3.31 7.82 -6.27
C LEU A 111 2.26 7.89 -5.16
N LEU A 112 1.92 9.10 -4.70
CA LEU A 112 0.87 9.38 -3.74
C LEU A 112 -0.19 10.27 -4.39
N THR A 113 -1.47 10.02 -4.09
CA THR A 113 -2.58 10.79 -4.67
C THR A 113 -3.81 10.75 -3.76
N ASN A 114 -4.74 11.69 -3.96
CA ASN A 114 -6.09 11.63 -3.40
C ASN A 114 -7.13 11.08 -4.42
N GLN A 115 -6.68 10.62 -5.61
CA GLN A 115 -7.55 10.11 -6.67
C GLN A 115 -7.57 8.57 -6.68
N GLY A 116 -8.56 7.97 -6.01
CA GLY A 116 -8.65 6.52 -5.84
C GLY A 116 -8.78 5.71 -7.13
N ASP A 117 -9.40 6.28 -8.16
CA ASP A 117 -9.60 5.61 -9.44
C ASP A 117 -8.27 5.41 -10.20
N LEU A 118 -7.33 6.33 -9.98
CA LEU A 118 -5.99 6.27 -10.57
C LEU A 118 -5.20 5.05 -10.10
N VAL A 119 -5.35 4.68 -8.82
CA VAL A 119 -4.66 3.51 -8.26
C VAL A 119 -4.95 2.25 -9.06
N ASN A 120 -6.24 2.02 -9.34
CA ASN A 120 -6.65 0.86 -10.12
C ASN A 120 -6.14 0.91 -11.55
N LYS A 121 -6.16 2.09 -12.18
CA LYS A 121 -5.69 2.28 -13.56
C LYS A 121 -4.19 1.99 -13.69
N ILE A 122 -3.37 2.45 -12.74
CA ILE A 122 -1.91 2.26 -12.76
C ILE A 122 -1.51 0.85 -12.30
N MET A 123 -2.20 0.28 -11.29
CA MET A 123 -1.72 -0.93 -10.61
C MET A 123 -2.25 -2.24 -11.18
N ARG A 124 -3.31 -2.22 -12.00
CA ARG A 124 -3.83 -3.45 -12.60
C ARG A 124 -2.77 -4.07 -13.53
N ALA A 125 -2.44 -5.34 -13.29
CA ALA A 125 -1.48 -6.08 -14.11
C ALA A 125 -1.91 -6.18 -15.58
N GLY A 126 -3.22 -6.16 -15.86
CA GLY A 126 -3.77 -6.14 -17.22
C GLY A 126 -3.45 -4.88 -18.04
N ASN A 127 -2.98 -3.81 -17.40
CA ASN A 127 -2.68 -2.55 -18.09
C ASN A 127 -1.21 -2.46 -18.54
N TYR A 128 -0.37 -3.43 -18.21
CA TYR A 128 1.03 -3.54 -18.64
C TYR A 128 1.91 -2.33 -18.33
N HIS A 129 1.57 -1.52 -17.34
CA HIS A 129 2.36 -0.36 -16.94
C HIS A 129 3.72 -0.76 -16.39
N GLU A 130 4.77 -0.24 -16.98
CA GLU A 130 6.15 -0.54 -16.62
C GLU A 130 6.54 0.00 -15.25
N LYS A 131 7.33 -0.79 -14.55
CA LYS A 131 8.00 -0.41 -13.30
C LYS A 131 9.43 -0.89 -13.37
N GLU A 132 10.37 0.02 -13.21
CA GLU A 132 11.80 -0.23 -13.32
C GLU A 132 12.46 -0.25 -11.96
N TYR A 133 13.34 -1.24 -11.78
CA TYR A 133 14.06 -1.45 -10.52
C TYR A 133 15.54 -1.64 -10.76
N LEU A 134 16.36 -1.11 -9.83
CA LEU A 134 17.76 -1.44 -9.66
C LEU A 134 17.86 -2.44 -8.51
N VAL A 135 18.59 -3.53 -8.77
CA VAL A 135 18.68 -4.67 -7.85
C VAL A 135 20.15 -5.01 -7.60
N THR A 136 20.51 -5.19 -6.32
CA THR A 136 21.80 -5.74 -5.92
C THR A 136 21.59 -7.08 -5.25
N VAL A 137 22.38 -8.07 -5.62
CA VAL A 137 22.31 -9.45 -5.13
C VAL A 137 23.63 -9.90 -4.50
N ASN A 138 23.62 -11.01 -3.78
CA ASN A 138 24.75 -11.54 -3.02
C ASN A 138 25.80 -12.27 -3.87
N LYS A 139 25.53 -12.55 -5.16
CA LYS A 139 26.39 -13.30 -6.06
C LYS A 139 26.61 -12.52 -7.36
N PRO A 140 27.69 -12.79 -8.11
CA PRO A 140 27.89 -12.21 -9.44
C PRO A 140 26.76 -12.56 -10.40
N VAL A 141 26.31 -11.55 -11.13
CA VAL A 141 25.30 -11.68 -12.21
C VAL A 141 26.05 -12.03 -13.50
N ASP A 142 25.69 -13.15 -14.10
CA ASP A 142 26.21 -13.64 -15.38
C ASP A 142 25.14 -13.61 -16.49
N GLY A 143 25.51 -14.02 -17.68
CA GLY A 143 24.62 -14.06 -18.84
C GLY A 143 23.49 -15.10 -18.69
N ASP A 144 23.77 -16.21 -18.02
CA ASP A 144 22.79 -17.26 -17.77
C ASP A 144 21.70 -16.80 -16.79
N PHE A 145 22.10 -16.09 -15.71
CA PHE A 145 21.17 -15.43 -14.83
C PHE A 145 20.25 -14.47 -15.58
N VAL A 146 20.81 -13.58 -16.41
CA VAL A 146 20.04 -12.58 -17.17
C VAL A 146 19.05 -13.29 -18.09
N LYS A 147 19.47 -14.31 -18.82
CA LYS A 147 18.62 -15.09 -19.72
C LYS A 147 17.47 -15.77 -18.98
N LYS A 148 17.74 -16.45 -17.86
CA LYS A 148 16.72 -17.12 -17.05
C LYS A 148 15.76 -16.11 -16.41
N MET A 149 16.29 -15.01 -15.85
CA MET A 149 15.49 -13.99 -15.19
C MET A 149 14.54 -13.28 -16.14
N SER A 150 14.90 -13.11 -17.42
CA SER A 150 14.07 -12.43 -18.43
C SER A 150 13.00 -13.33 -19.07
N SER A 151 13.18 -14.66 -19.08
CA SER A 151 12.30 -15.59 -19.82
C SER A 151 11.01 -15.99 -19.09
N GLY A 152 10.87 -15.61 -17.83
CA GLY A 152 9.76 -16.02 -16.96
C GLY A 152 10.17 -17.12 -15.99
N ILE A 153 9.78 -16.94 -14.72
CA ILE A 153 10.16 -17.82 -13.61
C ILE A 153 8.92 -18.29 -12.87
N PRO A 154 8.81 -19.58 -12.51
CA PRO A 154 7.70 -20.10 -11.73
C PRO A 154 7.80 -19.64 -10.26
N ILE A 155 6.84 -18.83 -9.85
CA ILE A 155 6.66 -18.35 -8.47
C ILE A 155 5.16 -18.29 -8.16
N LEU A 156 4.77 -18.50 -6.90
CA LEU A 156 3.37 -18.35 -6.46
C LEU A 156 2.36 -19.07 -7.38
N ASP A 157 2.65 -20.32 -7.75
CA ASP A 157 1.81 -21.19 -8.59
C ASP A 157 1.51 -20.61 -9.99
N THR A 158 2.33 -19.65 -10.45
CA THR A 158 2.25 -19.07 -11.79
C THR A 158 3.63 -18.84 -12.38
N ILE A 159 3.71 -18.62 -13.69
CA ILE A 159 4.95 -18.22 -14.36
C ILE A 159 4.92 -16.70 -14.53
N THR A 160 5.99 -16.01 -14.15
CA THR A 160 6.10 -14.57 -14.36
C THR A 160 6.14 -14.25 -15.85
N ARG A 161 5.62 -13.08 -16.22
CA ARG A 161 5.76 -12.61 -17.60
C ARG A 161 7.23 -12.43 -17.96
N PRO A 162 7.62 -12.64 -19.22
CA PRO A 162 8.92 -12.21 -19.72
C PRO A 162 9.14 -10.73 -19.43
N CYS A 163 10.38 -10.37 -19.12
CA CYS A 163 10.71 -9.01 -18.71
C CYS A 163 12.10 -8.63 -19.18
N PHE A 164 12.37 -7.33 -19.25
CA PHE A 164 13.71 -6.85 -19.55
C PHE A 164 14.61 -6.96 -18.34
N VAL A 165 15.81 -7.52 -18.54
CA VAL A 165 16.85 -7.61 -17.53
C VAL A 165 18.19 -7.24 -18.16
N GLU A 166 18.93 -6.35 -17.50
CA GLU A 166 20.25 -5.90 -17.95
C GLU A 166 21.22 -5.88 -16.78
N LYS A 167 22.40 -6.46 -16.97
CA LYS A 167 23.49 -6.39 -15.99
C LYS A 167 24.02 -4.97 -15.91
N THR A 168 24.05 -4.37 -14.72
CA THR A 168 24.56 -3.01 -14.47
C THR A 168 25.87 -2.98 -13.68
N GLY A 169 26.29 -4.11 -13.12
CA GLY A 169 27.54 -4.26 -12.37
C GLY A 169 27.80 -5.72 -12.03
N ARG A 170 28.89 -5.98 -11.28
CA ARG A 170 29.26 -7.36 -10.91
C ARG A 170 28.10 -8.11 -10.23
N ASN A 171 27.45 -7.49 -9.24
CA ASN A 171 26.40 -8.07 -8.43
C ASN A 171 25.09 -7.29 -8.57
N SER A 172 24.89 -6.55 -9.66
CA SER A 172 23.72 -5.71 -9.84
C SER A 172 23.14 -5.81 -11.24
N PHE A 173 21.82 -5.62 -11.32
CA PHE A 173 21.09 -5.61 -12.57
C PHE A 173 19.91 -4.65 -12.51
N ARG A 174 19.45 -4.24 -13.68
CA ARG A 174 18.23 -3.48 -13.93
C ARG A 174 17.15 -4.42 -14.43
N ILE A 175 15.91 -4.27 -13.93
CA ILE A 175 14.78 -5.05 -14.38
C ILE A 175 13.56 -4.17 -14.59
N ILE A 176 12.81 -4.41 -15.68
CA ILE A 176 11.55 -3.70 -15.98
C ILE A 176 10.41 -4.72 -15.99
N LEU A 177 9.42 -4.49 -15.14
CA LEU A 177 8.26 -5.36 -14.96
C LEU A 177 6.97 -4.66 -15.38
N THR A 178 6.08 -5.37 -16.06
CA THR A 178 4.72 -4.95 -16.40
C THR A 178 3.66 -5.54 -15.46
N GLN A 179 4.05 -6.39 -14.52
CA GLN A 179 3.21 -6.97 -13.48
C GLN A 179 3.80 -6.72 -12.11
N GLY A 180 3.04 -7.03 -11.04
CA GLY A 180 3.50 -6.84 -9.67
C GLY A 180 2.95 -7.92 -8.76
N LEU A 181 3.55 -9.11 -8.79
CA LEU A 181 3.23 -10.19 -7.86
C LEU A 181 3.87 -9.92 -6.48
N ASN A 182 3.33 -10.55 -5.45
CA ASN A 182 3.86 -10.39 -4.10
C ASN A 182 5.35 -10.76 -4.05
N ARG A 183 6.20 -9.78 -3.68
CA ARG A 183 7.66 -9.91 -3.58
C ARG A 183 8.32 -10.52 -4.84
N GLN A 184 7.79 -10.20 -6.02
CA GLN A 184 8.13 -10.87 -7.29
C GLN A 184 9.62 -10.96 -7.54
N ILE A 185 10.36 -9.85 -7.58
CA ILE A 185 11.80 -9.83 -7.87
C ILE A 185 12.59 -10.67 -6.86
N ARG A 186 12.26 -10.57 -5.56
CA ARG A 186 12.93 -11.37 -4.51
C ARG A 186 12.71 -12.85 -4.71
N ARG A 187 11.48 -13.27 -5.01
CA ARG A 187 11.15 -14.69 -5.28
C ARG A 187 11.80 -15.20 -6.56
N MET A 188 11.85 -14.36 -7.62
CA MET A 188 12.55 -14.71 -8.86
C MET A 188 14.05 -14.93 -8.62
N CYS A 189 14.69 -14.05 -7.84
CA CYS A 189 16.09 -14.21 -7.45
C CYS A 189 16.29 -15.47 -6.57
N GLU A 190 15.43 -15.69 -5.58
CA GLU A 190 15.48 -16.88 -4.70
C GLU A 190 15.36 -18.18 -5.50
N TYR A 191 14.47 -18.23 -6.49
CA TYR A 191 14.33 -19.38 -7.38
C TYR A 191 15.62 -19.72 -8.16
N LEU A 192 16.39 -18.68 -8.55
CA LEU A 192 17.69 -18.84 -9.20
C LEU A 192 18.86 -19.01 -8.21
N GLY A 193 18.58 -19.11 -6.90
CA GLY A 193 19.59 -19.26 -5.85
C GLY A 193 20.33 -17.98 -5.47
N TYR A 194 19.76 -16.81 -5.74
CA TYR A 194 20.28 -15.49 -5.37
C TYR A 194 19.49 -14.84 -4.25
N GLN A 195 20.16 -14.06 -3.41
CA GLN A 195 19.53 -13.25 -2.37
C GLN A 195 19.60 -11.76 -2.74
N VAL A 196 18.46 -11.07 -2.69
CA VAL A 196 18.39 -9.61 -2.95
C VAL A 196 18.85 -8.85 -1.72
N LEU A 197 19.95 -8.11 -1.84
CA LEU A 197 20.52 -7.24 -0.82
C LEU A 197 19.88 -5.84 -0.85
N SER A 198 19.74 -5.26 -2.05
CA SER A 198 19.09 -3.96 -2.27
C SER A 198 18.10 -4.04 -3.42
N LEU A 199 16.96 -3.34 -3.25
CA LEU A 199 15.91 -3.25 -4.26
C LEU A 199 15.34 -1.84 -4.24
N LYS A 200 15.57 -1.10 -5.33
CA LYS A 200 15.16 0.29 -5.48
C LYS A 200 14.29 0.45 -6.72
N ARG A 201 13.06 0.93 -6.57
CA ARG A 201 12.22 1.30 -7.73
C ARG A 201 12.58 2.70 -8.19
N VAL A 202 13.05 2.84 -9.43
CA VAL A 202 13.51 4.11 -9.98
C VAL A 202 12.53 4.76 -10.94
N ARG A 203 11.58 3.98 -11.53
CA ARG A 203 10.60 4.49 -12.48
C ARG A 203 9.25 3.78 -12.36
N ILE A 204 8.20 4.51 -12.62
CA ILE A 204 6.82 4.02 -12.83
C ILE A 204 6.31 4.70 -14.09
N MET A 205 6.05 3.95 -15.17
CA MET A 205 5.71 4.50 -16.48
C MET A 205 6.74 5.58 -16.89
N GLU A 206 6.32 6.81 -17.12
CA GLU A 206 7.20 7.94 -17.48
C GLU A 206 7.73 8.73 -16.26
N LEU A 207 7.31 8.37 -15.05
CA LEU A 207 7.74 9.07 -13.84
C LEU A 207 9.03 8.45 -13.29
N THR A 208 10.03 9.27 -13.05
CA THR A 208 11.33 8.87 -12.51
C THR A 208 11.54 9.38 -11.08
N ILE A 209 12.50 8.78 -10.38
CA ILE A 209 12.90 9.19 -9.03
C ILE A 209 13.83 10.41 -9.02
N ASP A 210 14.22 10.90 -10.18
CA ASP A 210 15.23 11.94 -10.32
C ASP A 210 14.86 13.22 -9.55
N GLY A 211 15.87 13.83 -8.93
CA GLY A 211 15.69 15.01 -8.09
C GLY A 211 15.05 14.77 -6.71
N LEU A 212 14.70 13.52 -6.36
CA LEU A 212 14.17 13.20 -5.04
C LEU A 212 15.28 12.69 -4.11
N LYS A 213 15.33 13.26 -2.90
CA LYS A 213 16.13 12.72 -1.79
C LYS A 213 15.36 11.62 -1.07
N GLU A 214 16.06 10.67 -0.46
CA GLU A 214 15.44 9.62 0.36
C GLU A 214 14.58 10.23 1.48
N GLY A 215 13.33 9.76 1.59
CA GLY A 215 12.35 10.32 2.52
C GLY A 215 11.71 11.63 2.06
N GLY A 216 12.18 12.22 0.96
CA GLY A 216 11.61 13.44 0.38
C GLY A 216 10.45 13.17 -0.56
N TYR A 217 9.62 14.18 -0.73
CA TYR A 217 8.54 14.19 -1.71
C TYR A 217 8.47 15.53 -2.42
N ARG A 218 7.85 15.55 -3.59
CA ARG A 218 7.47 16.75 -4.33
C ARG A 218 6.16 16.55 -5.07
N GLU A 219 5.46 17.62 -5.37
CA GLU A 219 4.32 17.58 -6.28
C GLU A 219 4.80 17.21 -7.70
N ALA A 220 4.02 16.40 -8.42
CA ALA A 220 4.31 16.10 -9.82
C ALA A 220 4.07 17.36 -10.66
N THR A 221 4.96 17.62 -11.62
CA THR A 221 4.77 18.72 -12.57
C THR A 221 3.58 18.46 -13.49
N GLN A 222 3.03 19.51 -14.09
CA GLN A 222 1.95 19.37 -15.06
C GLN A 222 2.33 18.47 -16.26
N GLU A 223 3.59 18.52 -16.68
CA GLU A 223 4.09 17.68 -17.78
C GLU A 223 4.16 16.22 -17.39
N GLU A 224 4.70 15.91 -16.20
CA GLU A 224 4.73 14.56 -15.64
C GLU A 224 3.33 13.99 -15.52
N TRP A 225 2.41 14.81 -15.03
CA TRP A 225 1.01 14.42 -14.90
C TRP A 225 0.35 14.14 -16.26
N LYS A 226 0.52 15.02 -17.25
CA LYS A 226 -0.01 14.83 -18.62
C LYS A 226 0.56 13.57 -19.28
N LYS A 227 1.87 13.28 -19.09
CA LYS A 227 2.50 12.05 -19.60
C LYS A 227 1.88 10.81 -18.95
N LEU A 228 1.67 10.83 -17.63
CA LEU A 228 1.03 9.74 -16.90
C LEU A 228 -0.41 9.50 -17.39
N GLU A 229 -1.22 10.55 -17.55
CA GLU A 229 -2.60 10.44 -18.05
C GLU A 229 -2.67 9.85 -19.46
N ARG A 230 -1.80 10.28 -20.38
CA ARG A 230 -1.70 9.71 -21.73
C ARG A 230 -1.38 8.22 -21.68
N GLY A 231 -0.33 7.82 -20.95
CA GLY A 231 0.05 6.42 -20.82
C GLY A 231 -1.08 5.56 -20.23
N ILE A 232 -1.88 6.10 -19.31
CA ILE A 232 -3.08 5.43 -18.79
C ILE A 232 -4.18 5.30 -19.83
N ALA A 233 -4.42 6.34 -20.63
CA ALA A 233 -5.43 6.34 -21.69
C ALA A 233 -5.06 5.34 -22.78
N ASP A 234 -3.83 5.36 -23.26
CA ASP A 234 -3.31 4.47 -24.30
C ASP A 234 -3.40 3.00 -23.90
N SER A 235 -3.05 2.67 -22.65
CA SER A 235 -3.16 1.30 -22.14
C SER A 235 -4.59 0.79 -22.04
N SER A 236 -5.56 1.68 -21.86
CA SER A 236 -6.99 1.30 -21.79
C SER A 236 -7.57 0.97 -23.17
N GLN A 237 -6.97 1.46 -24.25
CA GLN A 237 -7.42 1.25 -25.63
C GLN A 237 -6.80 0.00 -26.28
N LEU A 238 -5.76 -0.61 -25.70
CA LEU A 238 -5.15 -1.80 -26.25
C LEU A 238 -6.12 -2.99 -26.19
N PRO A 239 -6.37 -3.70 -27.33
CA PRO A 239 -7.17 -4.92 -27.35
C PRO A 239 -6.61 -5.97 -26.39
N ALA A 240 -7.48 -6.76 -25.76
CA ALA A 240 -7.08 -7.79 -24.79
C ALA A 240 -6.05 -8.78 -25.37
N ALA A 241 -6.12 -9.09 -26.66
CA ALA A 241 -5.16 -9.95 -27.35
C ALA A 241 -3.75 -9.35 -27.43
N ARG A 242 -3.61 -8.05 -27.75
CA ARG A 242 -2.31 -7.36 -27.77
C ARG A 242 -1.71 -7.12 -26.39
N ARG A 243 -2.54 -7.19 -25.33
CA ARG A 243 -2.05 -7.08 -23.96
C ARG A 243 -1.26 -8.30 -23.50
N GLN A 244 -1.39 -9.44 -24.18
CA GLN A 244 -0.64 -10.66 -23.86
C GLN A 244 0.72 -10.73 -24.56
N ASP A 245 0.89 -10.08 -25.73
CA ASP A 245 2.07 -10.20 -26.60
C ASP A 245 3.03 -8.99 -26.51
N SER A 246 2.71 -7.97 -25.74
CA SER A 246 3.60 -6.81 -25.60
C SER A 246 4.78 -7.16 -24.69
N VAL A 247 5.79 -7.78 -25.28
CA VAL A 247 7.19 -7.64 -24.85
C VAL A 247 7.50 -6.15 -24.86
N PRO A 248 8.13 -5.57 -23.84
CA PRO A 248 8.45 -4.15 -23.82
C PRO A 248 9.15 -3.76 -25.12
N VAL A 249 8.52 -2.88 -25.91
CA VAL A 249 9.16 -2.32 -27.11
C VAL A 249 10.19 -1.30 -26.64
N PHE A 250 11.44 -1.76 -26.49
CA PHE A 250 12.54 -0.86 -26.22
C PHE A 250 12.80 -0.02 -27.45
N SER A 251 12.59 1.29 -27.34
CA SER A 251 13.12 2.22 -28.33
C SER A 251 14.64 2.06 -28.32
N LYS A 252 15.17 1.52 -29.42
CA LYS A 252 16.60 1.42 -29.70
C LYS A 252 17.19 2.84 -29.75
N LYS A 253 17.68 3.33 -28.62
CA LYS A 253 18.82 4.25 -28.62
C LYS A 253 19.99 3.45 -28.09
N GLN A 254 20.83 3.05 -29.05
CA GLN A 254 22.14 2.43 -28.93
C GLN A 254 22.20 0.93 -28.57
N GLY A 255 22.44 0.14 -29.63
CA GLY A 255 23.49 -0.85 -29.76
C GLY A 255 23.32 -2.22 -29.10
N ARG A 256 23.06 -3.20 -29.97
CA ARG A 256 23.48 -4.63 -29.94
C ARG A 256 22.50 -5.66 -29.45
N ASP A 257 22.16 -6.49 -30.42
CA ASP A 257 21.76 -7.91 -30.38
C ASP A 257 20.58 -8.33 -29.49
N SER A 258 19.39 -8.24 -30.08
CA SER A 258 18.18 -8.92 -29.62
C SER A 258 18.24 -10.40 -30.00
N ILE A 259 18.19 -11.31 -29.03
CA ILE A 259 17.97 -12.74 -29.24
C ILE A 259 16.50 -12.94 -29.67
N PRO A 260 16.21 -13.59 -30.81
CA PRO A 260 14.85 -13.79 -31.26
C PRO A 260 14.10 -14.80 -30.36
N PHE A 261 12.82 -14.56 -30.16
CA PHE A 261 11.88 -15.32 -29.32
C PHE A 261 11.76 -16.81 -29.69
N SER A 262 12.19 -17.22 -30.91
CA SER A 262 12.12 -18.59 -31.41
C SER A 262 13.11 -19.58 -30.77
N SER A 263 13.98 -19.13 -29.88
CA SER A 263 15.02 -19.97 -29.24
C SER A 263 14.72 -20.34 -27.78
N ILE A 264 13.50 -20.15 -27.30
CA ILE A 264 13.11 -20.57 -25.94
C ILE A 264 12.78 -22.06 -25.97
N PRO A 265 13.46 -22.93 -25.20
CA PRO A 265 13.10 -24.34 -25.13
C PRO A 265 11.71 -24.50 -24.50
N GLU A 266 10.84 -25.22 -25.18
CA GLU A 266 9.55 -25.66 -24.63
C GLU A 266 9.78 -26.43 -23.32
N VAL A 267 9.37 -25.87 -22.21
CA VAL A 267 9.33 -26.60 -20.93
C VAL A 267 8.19 -27.60 -21.01
N LYS A 268 8.53 -28.86 -21.30
CA LYS A 268 7.60 -29.99 -21.25
C LYS A 268 6.88 -29.98 -19.89
N ARG A 269 5.56 -29.80 -19.93
CA ARG A 269 4.69 -29.98 -18.77
C ARG A 269 4.80 -31.46 -18.33
N GLN A 270 5.53 -31.71 -17.26
CA GLN A 270 5.46 -32.99 -16.57
C GLN A 270 4.12 -33.05 -15.84
N ASN A 271 3.14 -33.70 -16.47
CA ASN A 271 1.93 -34.14 -15.81
C ASN A 271 2.32 -35.16 -14.74
N LYS A 272 2.30 -34.80 -13.48
CA LYS A 272 2.24 -35.79 -12.41
C LYS A 272 0.82 -36.33 -12.37
N PRO A 273 0.63 -37.69 -12.43
CA PRO A 273 -0.68 -38.26 -12.31
C PRO A 273 -1.23 -38.03 -10.90
N ALA A 274 -2.47 -37.56 -10.82
CA ALA A 274 -3.24 -37.45 -9.59
C ALA A 274 -3.36 -38.84 -8.95
N ALA A 275 -2.70 -39.06 -7.83
CA ALA A 275 -2.96 -40.22 -6.99
C ALA A 275 -4.27 -39.97 -6.24
N SER A 276 -5.35 -40.55 -6.76
CA SER A 276 -6.60 -40.73 -6.02
C SER A 276 -6.32 -41.69 -4.85
N ARG A 277 -6.15 -41.15 -3.65
CA ARG A 277 -6.24 -41.91 -2.41
C ARG A 277 -7.62 -41.72 -1.81
N THR A 278 -8.41 -42.76 -1.92
CA THR A 278 -9.69 -42.98 -1.24
C THR A 278 -9.60 -42.72 0.26
N ILE A 279 -10.48 -41.83 0.70
CA ILE A 279 -10.74 -41.54 2.11
C ILE A 279 -11.62 -42.69 2.66
N SER A 280 -11.03 -43.74 3.21
CA SER A 280 -11.79 -44.76 3.96
C SER A 280 -11.08 -45.44 5.11
N GLU A 281 -9.87 -45.04 5.53
CA GLU A 281 -9.19 -45.72 6.64
C GLU A 281 -8.52 -44.79 7.65
N LYS A 282 -9.25 -43.80 8.20
CA LYS A 282 -8.78 -43.06 9.38
C LYS A 282 -9.92 -42.62 10.30
N ARG A 283 -10.93 -43.46 10.51
CA ARG A 283 -11.96 -43.20 11.55
C ARG A 283 -11.91 -44.13 12.75
N GLN A 284 -10.86 -44.95 12.94
CA GLN A 284 -10.78 -45.86 14.10
C GLN A 284 -9.66 -45.64 15.10
N SER A 285 -8.91 -44.55 15.04
CA SER A 285 -7.82 -44.30 16.02
C SER A 285 -7.97 -43.04 16.90
N VAL A 286 -9.14 -42.40 16.96
CA VAL A 286 -9.38 -41.20 17.78
C VAL A 286 -10.29 -41.45 18.99
N SER A 287 -10.86 -42.69 19.16
CA SER A 287 -11.75 -42.98 20.30
C SER A 287 -11.05 -43.60 21.53
N GLN A 288 -9.73 -43.82 21.50
CA GLN A 288 -8.99 -44.42 22.64
C GLN A 288 -8.01 -43.48 23.36
N ARG A 289 -8.05 -42.18 23.15
CA ARG A 289 -7.21 -41.21 23.89
C ARG A 289 -7.99 -40.15 24.69
N LYS A 290 -9.26 -40.40 25.01
CA LYS A 290 -10.06 -39.52 25.88
C LYS A 290 -10.44 -40.10 27.25
N SER A 291 -9.80 -41.19 27.70
CA SER A 291 -10.07 -41.79 29.04
C SER A 291 -8.90 -41.79 30.02
N ALA A 292 -7.88 -40.96 29.83
CA ALA A 292 -6.71 -40.91 30.71
C ALA A 292 -6.36 -39.52 31.27
N CYS A 293 -7.33 -38.61 31.41
CA CYS A 293 -7.09 -37.31 32.10
C CYS A 293 -8.31 -36.87 32.92
N SER A 294 -8.79 -37.75 33.82
CA SER A 294 -9.77 -37.36 34.84
C SER A 294 -9.50 -38.18 36.12
N ASN A 295 -8.36 -38.00 36.75
CA ASN A 295 -8.11 -38.38 38.11
C ASN A 295 -6.79 -37.77 38.62
N TYR A 296 -6.82 -36.47 38.88
CA TYR A 296 -5.86 -35.84 39.80
C TYR A 296 -6.43 -34.46 40.20
N ASN A 297 -7.37 -34.45 41.15
CA ASN A 297 -7.61 -33.34 42.05
C ASN A 297 -8.67 -33.70 43.11
N SER A 298 -8.24 -34.36 44.12
CA SER A 298 -8.93 -34.36 45.41
C SER A 298 -7.91 -34.75 46.48
N LYS A 299 -7.37 -33.78 47.20
CA LYS A 299 -6.99 -33.85 48.61
C LYS A 299 -6.06 -32.71 48.99
N THR A 300 -6.51 -32.03 49.96
CA THR A 300 -5.95 -31.11 50.98
C THR A 300 -6.58 -29.74 50.81
N GLY A 301 -7.49 -29.25 51.62
CA GLY A 301 -7.58 -29.30 53.07
C GLY A 301 -7.22 -27.95 53.65
N GLY A 302 -8.22 -27.11 53.88
CA GLY A 302 -8.47 -26.25 55.00
C GLY A 302 -7.41 -25.18 55.40
N HIS A 303 -7.82 -23.92 55.37
CA HIS A 303 -7.94 -23.15 56.60
C HIS A 303 -8.57 -21.78 56.40
N HIS A 304 -9.42 -21.44 57.37
CA HIS A 304 -10.17 -20.21 57.58
C HIS A 304 -9.25 -18.97 57.76
N GLY A 305 -9.80 -17.81 57.37
CA GLY A 305 -9.33 -16.52 57.81
C GLY A 305 -10.26 -15.39 57.34
N LYS A 306 -11.33 -15.14 58.10
CA LYS A 306 -12.19 -13.94 58.08
C LYS A 306 -11.39 -12.72 58.54
N PHE A 307 -11.70 -11.55 58.00
CA PHE A 307 -11.85 -10.23 58.66
C PHE A 307 -12.06 -9.22 57.53
N SER A 308 -13.25 -8.63 57.36
CA SER A 308 -13.97 -7.59 58.12
C SER A 308 -13.46 -6.16 57.86
N THR A 309 -14.27 -5.45 57.08
CA THR A 309 -14.84 -4.07 57.24
C THR A 309 -14.02 -2.99 57.94
N ALA A 310 -14.07 -1.80 57.36
CA ALA A 310 -14.44 -0.47 57.86
C ALA A 310 -13.61 0.60 57.14
N ASN A 311 -14.15 1.56 56.40
CA ASN A 311 -14.92 2.74 56.75
C ASN A 311 -14.09 3.91 57.33
N GLU A 312 -14.39 5.07 56.87
CA GLU A 312 -14.24 6.44 57.36
C GLU A 312 -13.14 7.28 56.75
N ARG A 313 -13.50 8.31 55.96
CA ARG A 313 -14.05 9.64 56.29
C ARG A 313 -13.02 10.64 56.82
N THR A 314 -13.22 11.85 56.32
CA THR A 314 -12.79 13.20 56.79
C THR A 314 -11.39 13.67 56.29
N GLY A 315 -11.22 14.89 55.84
CA GLY A 315 -12.01 16.08 55.79
C GLY A 315 -11.11 17.29 55.39
N ARG A 316 -11.73 18.21 54.68
CA ARG A 316 -11.62 19.69 54.81
C ARG A 316 -10.28 20.40 55.04
N LYS A 317 -10.00 21.41 54.20
CA LYS A 317 -10.05 22.91 54.35
C LYS A 317 -9.12 23.51 53.30
N ALA A 318 -9.49 24.45 52.41
CA ALA A 318 -9.94 25.84 52.56
C ALA A 318 -8.77 26.85 52.82
N GLY A 319 -8.67 27.86 51.97
CA GLY A 319 -7.89 29.09 52.07
C GLY A 319 -7.53 29.58 50.67
N SER A 320 -8.22 30.50 49.95
CA SER A 320 -8.58 31.90 50.16
C SER A 320 -7.37 32.87 50.01
N GLY A 321 -7.54 33.82 49.13
CA GLY A 321 -6.81 35.07 49.02
C GLY A 321 -6.52 35.37 47.53
N ARG A 322 -7.33 36.13 46.80
CA ARG A 322 -7.56 37.61 46.76
C ARG A 322 -6.37 38.35 46.21
N GLU A 323 -6.67 38.95 45.04
CA GLU A 323 -6.65 40.41 44.73
C GLU A 323 -5.24 40.95 44.44
N ASP A 324 -4.91 41.75 43.44
CA ASP A 324 -5.57 42.96 42.95
C ASP A 324 -4.92 43.47 41.64
N ILE A 325 -5.76 44.04 40.74
CA ILE A 325 -5.66 45.40 40.17
C ILE A 325 -4.68 45.70 39.03
N LEU A 326 -5.28 46.02 37.89
CA LEU A 326 -4.94 46.93 36.80
C LEU A 326 -4.60 48.37 37.35
N PRO A 327 -4.11 49.37 36.58
CA PRO A 327 -4.25 49.66 35.16
C PRO A 327 -3.13 50.48 34.47
N GLY A 328 -3.24 50.64 33.12
CA GLY A 328 -3.18 52.00 32.59
C GLY A 328 -2.09 52.40 31.61
N ARG A 329 -2.57 52.97 30.50
CA ARG A 329 -2.10 54.08 29.62
C ARG A 329 -1.20 53.73 28.44
N GLN A 330 -1.73 53.84 27.22
CA GLN A 330 -1.91 55.05 26.35
C GLN A 330 -0.61 55.72 25.91
N GLY A 331 -0.50 55.91 24.63
CA GLY A 331 0.32 56.91 23.91
C GLY A 331 0.83 56.36 22.58
N ASN A 332 0.20 56.51 21.51
CA ASN A 332 0.12 57.57 20.47
C ASN A 332 1.43 57.89 19.74
N HIS A 333 1.23 58.01 18.45
CA HIS A 333 1.90 58.84 17.40
C HIS A 333 3.11 58.20 16.71
N GLU A 334 2.98 58.13 15.48
CA GLU A 334 3.02 58.96 14.24
C GLU A 334 4.26 58.63 13.41
N GLN A 335 3.95 58.31 12.17
CA GLN A 335 4.44 58.87 10.89
C GLN A 335 5.85 58.59 10.38
N SER A 336 5.79 58.27 9.15
CA SER A 336 6.65 58.68 8.02
C SER A 336 7.95 57.95 7.76
N GLY A 337 8.01 57.45 6.54
CA GLY A 337 9.23 57.07 5.81
C GLY A 337 8.91 56.05 4.79
#